data_adc097a3cb6a7326359ed54d03918b38
#
_entry.id   adc097a3cb6a7326359ed54d03918b38
#
_cell.length_a   1.000
_cell.length_b   1.000
_cell.length_c   1.000
_cell.angle_alpha   90.00
_cell.angle_beta   90.00
_cell.angle_gamma   90.00
#
_symmetry.space_group_name_H-M   'P 1'
#
loop_
_entity.id
_entity.type
_entity.pdbx_description
1 polymer ?
#
loop_
_entity_poly.entity_id
_entity_poly.type
_entity_poly.pdbx_seq_one_letter_code
_entity_poly.pdbx_strand_id
1 'polypeptide(L)'
;VNSLSASSAPLYVIDGYPASEDVFINPSDIESIDILKDAASAAIYGSRGASGVVLITTKRGKDGEAAKVSYDFSYGIQQLDHKVDLLNSTQFRDLLIDARNNSYRLRATAAGVSWSPYDDNTIRAAKGFSLAEVGIHPMFYDFTTRTPVTPQYDTDWQDELFSNAGIMRHNVSVIGGTKAIKYMASVGYMDQDGIIAPSNHNRINARINLDAQITKRLTASISYSMYDAKNTVVQAEGRMINDGVIQSALMYLPNLPAYEENGDYARSAMIRMKTDWGMNFPENPLAIANELDINEKMSRHNLNLNLVYEFLPDLKLSARLGQQWYNYRYFYYRPMSIGRDAAPAYSEELRSSNIARTTST
;
A
#
# COMPACT_ATOMS: atom_id res chain seq x y z
N VAL A 1 15.27 0.66 -23.85
CA VAL A 1 14.68 1.89 -23.30
C VAL A 1 14.27 2.75 -24.49
N ASN A 2 12.96 2.88 -24.74
CA ASN A 2 12.44 3.59 -25.92
C ASN A 2 12.25 5.10 -25.70
N SER A 3 12.34 5.56 -24.46
CA SER A 3 12.27 6.99 -24.08
C SER A 3 12.92 7.23 -22.74
N LEU A 4 13.51 8.41 -22.55
CA LEU A 4 14.07 8.87 -21.27
C LEU A 4 13.00 9.53 -20.37
N SER A 5 11.86 9.91 -20.95
CA SER A 5 10.82 10.69 -20.24
C SER A 5 9.40 10.11 -20.37
N ALA A 6 9.20 9.01 -21.09
CA ALA A 6 7.91 8.35 -21.24
C ALA A 6 7.92 6.95 -20.59
N SER A 7 6.76 6.49 -20.13
CA SER A 7 6.59 5.13 -19.60
C SER A 7 7.08 4.10 -20.63
N SER A 8 7.89 3.14 -20.19
CA SER A 8 8.35 1.99 -20.97
C SER A 8 7.47 0.76 -20.73
N ALA A 9 6.31 0.92 -20.10
CA ALA A 9 5.35 -0.16 -19.85
C ALA A 9 4.77 -0.70 -21.17
N PRO A 10 4.51 -2.01 -21.24
CA PRO A 10 3.90 -2.62 -22.42
C PRO A 10 2.44 -2.17 -22.56
N LEU A 11 1.93 -2.23 -23.78
CA LEU A 11 0.50 -2.05 -24.03
C LEU A 11 -0.27 -3.30 -23.60
N TYR A 12 -1.24 -3.14 -22.73
CA TYR A 12 -2.19 -4.22 -22.41
C TYR A 12 -3.37 -4.18 -23.41
N VAL A 13 -3.72 -5.35 -23.92
CA VAL A 13 -4.88 -5.52 -24.80
C VAL A 13 -5.73 -6.66 -24.27
N ILE A 14 -6.96 -6.36 -23.87
CA ILE A 14 -7.88 -7.32 -23.28
C ILE A 14 -9.01 -7.60 -24.26
N ASP A 15 -9.16 -8.82 -24.68
CA ASP A 15 -10.18 -9.25 -25.67
C ASP A 15 -10.18 -8.38 -26.94
N GLY A 16 -8.99 -7.92 -27.35
CA GLY A 16 -8.79 -7.06 -28.53
C GLY A 16 -8.98 -5.56 -28.30
N TYR A 17 -9.23 -5.12 -27.06
CA TYR A 17 -9.36 -3.70 -26.70
C TYR A 17 -8.14 -3.22 -25.90
N PRO A 18 -7.52 -2.11 -26.31
CA PRO A 18 -6.45 -1.50 -25.53
C PRO A 18 -6.95 -1.09 -24.13
N ALA A 19 -6.20 -1.45 -23.12
CA ALA A 19 -6.50 -1.16 -21.71
C ALA A 19 -5.42 -0.25 -21.11
N SER A 20 -5.76 0.43 -20.00
CA SER A 20 -4.79 1.17 -19.21
C SER A 20 -3.89 0.19 -18.41
N GLU A 21 -2.69 0.65 -18.02
CA GLU A 21 -1.69 -0.14 -17.29
C GLU A 21 -2.24 -0.73 -15.99
N ASP A 22 -3.19 -0.05 -15.34
CA ASP A 22 -3.77 -0.46 -14.05
C ASP A 22 -5.02 -1.32 -14.18
N VAL A 23 -5.26 -1.96 -15.31
CA VAL A 23 -6.45 -2.81 -15.43
C VAL A 23 -6.32 -4.05 -14.57
N PHE A 24 -7.26 -4.20 -13.64
CA PHE A 24 -7.40 -5.43 -12.88
C PHE A 24 -8.27 -6.45 -13.65
N ILE A 25 -7.77 -7.66 -13.77
CA ILE A 25 -8.53 -8.82 -14.25
C ILE A 25 -8.40 -9.91 -13.18
N ASN A 26 -9.53 -10.52 -12.80
CA ASN A 26 -9.47 -11.68 -11.94
C ASN A 26 -8.73 -12.82 -12.66
N PRO A 27 -7.65 -13.38 -12.09
CA PRO A 27 -6.93 -14.50 -12.71
C PRO A 27 -7.82 -15.68 -13.09
N SER A 28 -8.88 -15.93 -12.32
CA SER A 28 -9.84 -16.99 -12.61
C SER A 28 -10.64 -16.77 -13.92
N ASP A 29 -10.69 -15.53 -14.43
CA ASP A 29 -11.38 -15.18 -15.69
C ASP A 29 -10.47 -15.25 -16.92
N ILE A 30 -9.16 -15.45 -16.74
CA ILE A 30 -8.19 -15.46 -17.82
C ILE A 30 -8.14 -16.83 -18.48
N GLU A 31 -8.20 -16.88 -19.81
CA GLU A 31 -7.98 -18.09 -20.63
C GLU A 31 -6.52 -18.19 -21.07
N SER A 32 -5.95 -17.08 -21.60
CA SER A 32 -4.52 -17.03 -22.01
C SER A 32 -3.93 -15.63 -21.83
N ILE A 33 -2.60 -15.60 -21.70
CA ILE A 33 -1.77 -14.40 -21.74
C ILE A 33 -0.67 -14.63 -22.77
N ASP A 34 -0.65 -13.82 -23.82
CA ASP A 34 0.34 -13.86 -24.89
C ASP A 34 1.14 -12.57 -24.91
N ILE A 35 2.47 -12.67 -25.01
CA ILE A 35 3.36 -11.50 -24.98
C ILE A 35 4.02 -11.33 -26.36
N LEU A 36 3.68 -10.23 -27.05
CA LEU A 36 4.29 -9.84 -28.31
C LEU A 36 5.52 -8.97 -28.05
N LYS A 37 6.71 -9.57 -28.20
CA LYS A 37 7.99 -8.90 -27.94
C LYS A 37 8.66 -8.39 -29.19
N ASP A 38 8.30 -8.91 -30.35
CA ASP A 38 8.89 -8.53 -31.65
C ASP A 38 8.10 -7.43 -32.33
N ALA A 39 8.81 -6.58 -33.09
CA ALA A 39 8.24 -5.43 -33.77
C ALA A 39 7.20 -5.80 -34.82
N ALA A 40 7.31 -6.97 -35.45
CA ALA A 40 6.40 -7.39 -36.52
C ALA A 40 5.01 -7.74 -35.93
N SER A 41 4.96 -8.52 -34.87
CA SER A 41 3.70 -8.86 -34.18
C SER A 41 3.08 -7.66 -33.46
N ALA A 42 3.89 -6.74 -32.95
CA ALA A 42 3.38 -5.53 -32.26
C ALA A 42 2.95 -4.41 -33.24
N ALA A 43 3.32 -4.49 -34.53
CA ALA A 43 3.07 -3.45 -35.53
C ALA A 43 1.59 -3.07 -35.69
N ILE A 44 0.67 -4.02 -35.54
CA ILE A 44 -0.78 -3.77 -35.62
C ILE A 44 -1.31 -2.82 -34.56
N TYR A 45 -0.55 -2.61 -33.48
CA TYR A 45 -0.89 -1.69 -32.38
C TYR A 45 -0.21 -0.31 -32.53
N GLY A 46 0.52 -0.09 -33.64
CA GLY A 46 1.20 1.17 -33.94
C GLY A 46 2.25 1.56 -32.91
N SER A 47 2.44 2.87 -32.75
CA SER A 47 3.43 3.42 -31.78
C SER A 47 3.19 3.00 -30.31
N ARG A 48 1.96 2.70 -29.93
CA ARG A 48 1.62 2.23 -28.59
C ARG A 48 2.19 0.84 -28.27
N GLY A 49 2.47 0.02 -29.29
CA GLY A 49 3.09 -1.30 -29.16
C GLY A 49 4.61 -1.30 -29.10
N ALA A 50 5.27 -0.14 -29.15
CA ALA A 50 6.73 -0.03 -29.22
C ALA A 50 7.49 -0.64 -28.03
N SER A 51 6.88 -0.68 -26.86
CA SER A 51 7.43 -1.32 -25.63
C SER A 51 6.99 -2.77 -25.45
N GLY A 52 6.35 -3.37 -26.47
CA GLY A 52 5.73 -4.69 -26.41
C GLY A 52 4.23 -4.62 -26.14
N VAL A 53 3.55 -5.74 -26.37
CA VAL A 53 2.10 -5.87 -26.17
C VAL A 53 1.81 -7.12 -25.37
N VAL A 54 1.01 -6.99 -24.33
CA VAL A 54 0.48 -8.10 -23.53
C VAL A 54 -0.97 -8.32 -23.92
N LEU A 55 -1.24 -9.44 -24.61
CA LEU A 55 -2.58 -9.84 -25.00
C LEU A 55 -3.18 -10.70 -23.90
N ILE A 56 -4.31 -10.31 -23.37
CA ILE A 56 -5.05 -11.08 -22.37
C ILE A 56 -6.37 -11.49 -23.01
N THR A 57 -6.57 -12.79 -23.09
CA THR A 57 -7.85 -13.37 -23.55
C THR A 57 -8.61 -13.87 -22.34
N THR A 58 -9.86 -13.45 -22.20
CA THR A 58 -10.72 -13.88 -21.10
C THR A 58 -11.59 -15.07 -21.53
N LYS A 59 -11.98 -15.88 -20.55
CA LYS A 59 -12.81 -17.08 -20.75
C LYS A 59 -14.13 -16.72 -21.43
N ARG A 60 -14.55 -17.56 -22.36
CA ARG A 60 -15.83 -17.47 -23.10
C ARG A 60 -16.44 -18.83 -23.22
N GLY A 61 -17.78 -18.90 -23.25
CA GLY A 61 -18.50 -20.14 -23.52
C GLY A 61 -18.19 -20.68 -24.93
N LYS A 62 -18.28 -22.00 -25.09
CA LYS A 62 -18.05 -22.69 -26.38
C LYS A 62 -19.35 -23.21 -26.95
N ASP A 63 -19.37 -23.45 -28.26
CA ASP A 63 -20.53 -24.03 -28.92
C ASP A 63 -20.84 -25.43 -28.38
N GLY A 64 -22.11 -25.68 -28.01
CA GLY A 64 -22.57 -26.95 -27.46
C GLY A 64 -22.07 -27.24 -26.02
N GLU A 65 -21.47 -26.27 -25.36
CA GLU A 65 -21.00 -26.44 -23.99
C GLU A 65 -22.17 -26.36 -23.00
N ALA A 66 -22.37 -27.44 -22.21
CA ALA A 66 -23.36 -27.46 -21.15
C ALA A 66 -22.96 -26.42 -20.06
N ALA A 67 -23.97 -25.81 -19.45
CA ALA A 67 -23.75 -24.86 -18.38
C ALA A 67 -22.93 -25.47 -17.22
N LYS A 68 -21.79 -24.90 -16.91
CA LYS A 68 -20.92 -25.32 -15.80
C LYS A 68 -20.80 -24.17 -14.81
N VAL A 69 -21.13 -24.44 -13.56
CA VAL A 69 -20.92 -23.54 -12.44
C VAL A 69 -19.65 -23.96 -11.71
N SER A 70 -18.80 -23.01 -11.40
CA SER A 70 -17.57 -23.22 -10.59
C SER A 70 -17.59 -22.27 -9.41
N TYR A 71 -17.15 -22.75 -8.26
CA TYR A 71 -16.90 -21.96 -7.06
C TYR A 71 -15.51 -22.25 -6.55
N ASP A 72 -14.72 -21.19 -6.42
CA ASP A 72 -13.37 -21.24 -5.89
C ASP A 72 -13.33 -20.44 -4.59
N PHE A 73 -12.82 -21.05 -3.54
CA PHE A 73 -12.57 -20.43 -2.25
C PHE A 73 -11.11 -20.59 -1.85
N SER A 74 -10.51 -19.54 -1.34
CA SER A 74 -9.21 -19.62 -0.71
C SER A 74 -9.17 -18.78 0.56
N TYR A 75 -8.53 -19.31 1.59
CA TYR A 75 -8.22 -18.60 2.81
C TYR A 75 -6.73 -18.76 3.10
N GLY A 76 -6.07 -17.69 3.48
CA GLY A 76 -4.67 -17.67 3.86
C GLY A 76 -4.43 -16.78 5.06
N ILE A 77 -3.29 -16.98 5.71
CA ILE A 77 -2.82 -16.12 6.80
C ILE A 77 -1.51 -15.49 6.33
N GLN A 78 -1.42 -14.18 6.47
CA GLN A 78 -0.21 -13.39 6.25
C GLN A 78 0.47 -13.15 7.59
N GLN A 79 1.76 -13.23 7.62
CA GLN A 79 2.56 -12.95 8.82
C GLN A 79 3.87 -12.26 8.42
N LEU A 80 4.45 -11.56 9.36
CA LEU A 80 5.80 -11.02 9.17
C LEU A 80 6.80 -12.17 9.04
N ASP A 81 7.65 -12.13 8.02
CA ASP A 81 8.65 -13.17 7.77
C ASP A 81 9.75 -13.16 8.85
N HIS A 82 10.30 -11.98 9.13
CA HIS A 82 11.30 -11.79 10.20
C HIS A 82 11.26 -10.35 10.71
N LYS A 83 11.69 -10.18 11.96
CA LYS A 83 11.90 -8.89 12.60
C LYS A 83 13.33 -8.42 12.41
N VAL A 84 13.52 -7.11 12.50
CA VAL A 84 14.84 -6.52 12.64
C VAL A 84 15.31 -6.68 14.09
N ASP A 85 16.53 -7.15 14.30
CA ASP A 85 17.12 -7.26 15.62
C ASP A 85 17.49 -5.86 16.14
N LEU A 86 16.80 -5.41 17.17
CA LEU A 86 16.94 -4.08 17.77
C LEU A 86 17.44 -4.19 19.22
N LEU A 87 17.97 -3.08 19.73
CA LEU A 87 18.37 -2.98 21.13
C LEU A 87 17.15 -3.05 22.05
N ASN A 88 17.22 -3.85 23.08
CA ASN A 88 16.26 -3.80 24.18
C ASN A 88 16.46 -2.54 25.06
N SER A 89 15.56 -2.29 25.99
CA SER A 89 15.56 -1.08 26.81
C SER A 89 16.83 -0.91 27.65
N THR A 90 17.42 -2.00 28.12
CA THR A 90 18.68 -1.98 28.90
C THR A 90 19.86 -1.65 28.00
N GLN A 91 19.97 -2.32 26.86
CA GLN A 91 21.03 -2.06 25.88
C GLN A 91 20.96 -0.63 25.31
N PHE A 92 19.75 -0.16 25.00
CA PHE A 92 19.51 1.19 24.54
C PHE A 92 19.93 2.23 25.58
N ARG A 93 19.52 2.05 26.85
CA ARG A 93 19.92 2.90 27.98
C ARG A 93 21.44 3.00 28.09
N ASP A 94 22.13 1.86 28.09
CA ASP A 94 23.57 1.80 28.28
C ASP A 94 24.30 2.48 27.13
N LEU A 95 23.90 2.20 25.90
CA LEU A 95 24.45 2.88 24.69
C LEU A 95 24.22 4.40 24.76
N LEU A 96 23.03 4.84 25.19
CA LEU A 96 22.73 6.27 25.31
C LEU A 96 23.61 6.96 26.34
N ILE A 97 23.79 6.34 27.53
CA ILE A 97 24.65 6.87 28.59
C ILE A 97 26.07 7.02 28.07
N ASP A 98 26.61 5.99 27.41
CA ASP A 98 27.95 6.02 26.83
C ASP A 98 28.10 7.09 25.74
N ALA A 99 27.14 7.19 24.82
CA ALA A 99 27.15 8.17 23.77
C ALA A 99 27.15 9.61 24.33
N ARG A 100 26.31 9.88 25.34
CA ARG A 100 26.23 11.21 25.98
C ARG A 100 27.48 11.56 26.77
N ASN A 101 28.05 10.62 27.50
CA ASN A 101 29.33 10.81 28.23
C ASN A 101 30.47 11.01 27.26
N ASN A 102 30.54 10.30 26.14
CA ASN A 102 31.54 10.48 25.11
C ASN A 102 31.43 11.84 24.44
N SER A 103 30.21 12.28 24.11
CA SER A 103 29.95 13.62 23.57
C SER A 103 30.44 14.72 24.55
N TYR A 104 30.09 14.56 25.83
CA TYR A 104 30.55 15.49 26.88
C TYR A 104 32.07 15.53 27.00
N ARG A 105 32.71 14.36 27.08
CA ARG A 105 34.17 14.23 27.12
C ARG A 105 34.85 14.94 25.96
N LEU A 106 34.41 14.66 24.72
CA LEU A 106 35.04 15.25 23.52
C LEU A 106 34.92 16.78 23.52
N ARG A 107 33.71 17.29 23.84
CA ARG A 107 33.44 18.74 23.85
C ARG A 107 34.21 19.45 24.97
N ALA A 108 34.22 18.87 26.17
CA ALA A 108 34.95 19.42 27.30
C ALA A 108 36.48 19.45 27.03
N THR A 109 37.03 18.39 26.45
CA THR A 109 38.44 18.33 26.06
C THR A 109 38.77 19.40 25.02
N ALA A 110 37.94 19.55 24.00
CA ALA A 110 38.11 20.57 22.95
C ALA A 110 38.03 22.01 23.51
N ALA A 111 37.23 22.24 24.54
CA ALA A 111 37.07 23.50 25.23
C ALA A 111 38.15 23.77 26.32
N GLY A 112 39.03 22.81 26.59
CA GLY A 112 40.02 22.91 27.69
C GLY A 112 39.40 22.88 29.09
N VAL A 113 38.20 22.31 29.24
CA VAL A 113 37.44 22.24 30.49
C VAL A 113 37.52 20.84 31.08
N SER A 114 37.70 20.73 32.39
CA SER A 114 37.70 19.47 33.11
C SER A 114 36.33 18.78 32.99
N TRP A 115 36.31 17.48 32.86
CA TRP A 115 35.07 16.67 32.76
C TRP A 115 35.11 15.45 33.67
N SER A 116 33.92 14.95 34.05
CA SER A 116 33.75 13.68 34.73
C SER A 116 32.46 13.03 34.24
N PRO A 117 32.39 11.70 34.08
CA PRO A 117 31.13 11.02 33.76
C PRO A 117 30.06 11.21 34.87
N TYR A 118 30.51 11.59 36.06
CA TYR A 118 29.62 11.84 37.21
C TYR A 118 29.19 13.31 37.36
N ASP A 119 29.62 14.19 36.44
CA ASP A 119 29.11 15.55 36.38
C ASP A 119 27.60 15.45 35.98
N ASP A 120 26.73 15.93 36.87
CA ASP A 120 25.30 15.96 36.61
C ASP A 120 24.95 17.00 35.52
N ASN A 121 23.69 16.99 35.14
CA ASN A 121 23.22 17.90 34.08
C ASN A 121 23.38 19.38 34.47
N THR A 122 23.29 19.73 35.74
CA THR A 122 23.51 21.11 36.26
C THR A 122 24.95 21.51 36.07
N ILE A 123 25.91 20.64 36.42
CA ILE A 123 27.33 20.87 36.24
C ILE A 123 27.70 20.99 34.75
N ARG A 124 27.15 20.09 33.90
CA ARG A 124 27.37 20.14 32.45
C ARG A 124 26.90 21.47 31.86
N ALA A 125 25.70 21.91 32.25
CA ALA A 125 25.15 23.21 31.83
C ALA A 125 25.97 24.40 32.35
N ALA A 126 26.37 24.36 33.63
CA ALA A 126 27.20 25.41 34.24
C ALA A 126 28.58 25.55 33.56
N LYS A 127 29.12 24.46 32.97
CA LYS A 127 30.34 24.47 32.15
C LYS A 127 30.10 24.94 30.72
N GLY A 128 28.89 25.37 30.36
CA GLY A 128 28.55 25.98 29.07
C GLY A 128 28.12 24.98 28.00
N PHE A 129 27.81 23.72 28.36
CA PHE A 129 27.38 22.71 27.38
C PHE A 129 25.87 22.59 27.31
N SER A 130 25.33 22.42 26.09
CA SER A 130 23.93 22.20 25.86
C SER A 130 23.49 20.79 26.32
N LEU A 131 22.48 20.70 27.14
CA LEU A 131 21.91 19.41 27.54
C LEU A 131 21.34 18.62 26.37
N ALA A 132 20.93 19.28 25.31
CA ALA A 132 20.53 18.62 24.08
C ALA A 132 21.66 17.80 23.44
N GLU A 133 22.91 18.12 23.74
CA GLU A 133 24.09 17.45 23.18
C GLU A 133 24.80 16.51 24.14
N VAL A 134 24.82 16.85 25.44
CA VAL A 134 25.59 16.13 26.44
C VAL A 134 24.75 15.65 27.64
N GLY A 135 23.49 16.09 27.76
CA GLY A 135 22.65 15.76 28.91
C GLY A 135 22.19 14.29 28.88
N ILE A 136 22.07 13.71 30.07
CA ILE A 136 21.47 12.37 30.25
C ILE A 136 20.16 12.54 30.98
N HIS A 137 19.08 12.10 30.33
CA HIS A 137 17.74 12.20 30.93
C HIS A 137 17.64 11.34 32.19
N PRO A 138 16.98 11.82 33.30
CA PRO A 138 16.87 11.10 34.56
C PRO A 138 16.24 9.70 34.48
N MET A 139 15.45 9.41 33.44
CA MET A 139 14.92 8.06 33.22
C MET A 139 16.00 7.02 32.89
N PHE A 140 17.19 7.44 32.47
CA PHE A 140 18.28 6.54 32.08
C PHE A 140 19.38 6.45 33.13
N TYR A 141 19.65 7.55 33.86
CA TYR A 141 20.73 7.62 34.82
C TYR A 141 20.39 8.49 36.02
N ASP A 142 20.58 7.95 37.24
CA ASP A 142 20.45 8.69 38.49
C ASP A 142 21.84 9.18 38.93
N PHE A 143 22.05 10.49 38.83
CA PHE A 143 23.29 11.13 39.25
C PHE A 143 23.49 11.16 40.75
N THR A 144 22.43 10.98 41.57
CA THR A 144 22.52 10.93 43.02
C THR A 144 23.14 9.62 43.49
N THR A 145 22.66 8.53 42.97
CA THR A 145 23.19 7.18 43.24
C THR A 145 24.35 6.80 42.33
N ARG A 146 24.58 7.55 41.27
CA ARG A 146 25.59 7.31 40.21
C ARG A 146 25.40 5.95 39.54
N THR A 147 24.17 5.55 39.32
CA THR A 147 23.82 4.27 38.71
C THR A 147 22.84 4.44 37.55
N PRO A 148 22.93 3.57 36.53
CA PRO A 148 21.87 3.48 35.51
C PRO A 148 20.53 3.12 36.16
N VAL A 149 19.47 3.79 35.72
CA VAL A 149 18.09 3.49 36.16
C VAL A 149 17.62 2.20 35.51
N THR A 150 17.05 1.28 36.28
CA THR A 150 16.43 0.09 35.71
C THR A 150 15.22 0.49 34.86
N PRO A 151 15.15 0.10 33.58
CA PRO A 151 14.00 0.41 32.74
C PRO A 151 12.71 -0.17 33.32
N GLN A 152 11.66 0.63 33.33
CA GLN A 152 10.34 0.18 33.76
C GLN A 152 9.63 -0.61 32.66
N TYR A 153 9.92 -0.30 31.41
CA TYR A 153 9.34 -0.93 30.23
C TYR A 153 10.45 -1.46 29.31
N ASP A 154 10.12 -2.50 28.57
CA ASP A 154 10.95 -3.09 27.51
C ASP A 154 10.06 -3.47 26.34
N THR A 155 9.64 -2.46 25.59
CA THR A 155 8.63 -2.59 24.54
C THR A 155 9.30 -3.01 23.22
N ASP A 156 8.95 -4.18 22.70
CA ASP A 156 9.24 -4.54 21.32
C ASP A 156 8.16 -3.93 20.40
N TRP A 157 8.48 -2.80 19.81
CA TRP A 157 7.56 -2.06 18.95
C TRP A 157 7.17 -2.82 17.69
N GLN A 158 7.94 -3.79 17.26
CA GLN A 158 7.58 -4.66 16.15
C GLN A 158 6.49 -5.66 16.58
N ASP A 159 6.56 -6.21 17.80
CA ASP A 159 5.51 -7.07 18.33
C ASP A 159 4.19 -6.34 18.58
N GLU A 160 4.27 -5.09 19.03
CA GLU A 160 3.08 -4.26 19.24
C GLU A 160 2.41 -3.88 17.89
N LEU A 161 3.19 -3.72 16.83
CA LEU A 161 2.71 -3.22 15.54
C LEU A 161 2.23 -4.32 14.60
N PHE A 162 2.97 -5.44 14.51
CA PHE A 162 2.70 -6.49 13.54
C PHE A 162 1.83 -7.61 14.14
N SER A 163 0.84 -8.00 13.38
CA SER A 163 -0.04 -9.12 13.74
C SER A 163 -0.29 -10.03 12.53
N ASN A 164 -0.70 -11.25 12.80
CA ASN A 164 -1.16 -12.14 11.73
C ASN A 164 -2.47 -11.61 11.14
N ALA A 165 -2.58 -11.65 9.82
CA ALA A 165 -3.70 -11.09 9.08
C ALA A 165 -4.32 -12.09 8.11
N GLY A 166 -5.64 -12.10 8.03
CA GLY A 166 -6.38 -12.98 7.17
C GLY A 166 -6.46 -12.47 5.73
N ILE A 167 -6.47 -13.37 4.78
CA ILE A 167 -6.87 -13.09 3.40
C ILE A 167 -7.89 -14.12 2.95
N MET A 168 -9.05 -13.68 2.49
CA MET A 168 -10.15 -14.51 2.04
C MET A 168 -10.57 -14.14 0.63
N ARG A 169 -10.76 -15.14 -0.22
CA ARG A 169 -11.21 -14.95 -1.61
C ARG A 169 -12.33 -15.92 -1.92
N HIS A 170 -13.36 -15.39 -2.56
CA HIS A 170 -14.47 -16.15 -3.12
C HIS A 170 -14.59 -15.81 -4.60
N ASN A 171 -14.77 -16.80 -5.44
CA ASN A 171 -15.05 -16.60 -6.84
C ASN A 171 -16.12 -17.59 -7.31
N VAL A 172 -17.19 -17.08 -7.90
CA VAL A 172 -18.25 -17.87 -8.51
C VAL A 172 -18.26 -17.54 -9.99
N SER A 173 -18.33 -18.58 -10.83
CA SER A 173 -18.45 -18.38 -12.27
C SER A 173 -19.40 -19.38 -12.89
N VAL A 174 -20.02 -18.96 -13.97
CA VAL A 174 -20.85 -19.81 -14.85
C VAL A 174 -20.41 -19.62 -16.28
N ILE A 175 -20.19 -20.73 -16.98
CA ILE A 175 -19.81 -20.74 -18.39
C ILE A 175 -20.67 -21.77 -19.13
N GLY A 176 -21.05 -21.43 -20.37
CA GLY A 176 -21.82 -22.36 -21.18
C GLY A 176 -22.14 -21.76 -22.58
N GLY A 177 -22.73 -22.55 -23.43
CA GLY A 177 -23.10 -22.04 -24.73
C GLY A 177 -23.87 -23.01 -25.63
N THR A 178 -24.58 -22.42 -26.55
CA THR A 178 -25.24 -23.06 -27.69
C THR A 178 -24.65 -22.45 -29.00
N LYS A 179 -25.09 -22.97 -30.16
CA LYS A 179 -24.72 -22.33 -31.45
C LYS A 179 -25.11 -20.86 -31.53
N ALA A 180 -26.25 -20.50 -30.90
CA ALA A 180 -26.79 -19.15 -30.98
C ALA A 180 -26.23 -18.20 -29.92
N ILE A 181 -25.95 -18.67 -28.70
CA ILE A 181 -25.52 -17.84 -27.58
C ILE A 181 -24.43 -18.57 -26.79
N LYS A 182 -23.33 -17.88 -26.54
CA LYS A 182 -22.24 -18.32 -25.66
C LYS A 182 -22.08 -17.30 -24.56
N TYR A 183 -21.89 -17.75 -23.34
CA TYR A 183 -21.84 -16.86 -22.19
C TYR A 183 -20.82 -17.32 -21.15
N MET A 184 -20.28 -16.34 -20.46
CA MET A 184 -19.50 -16.49 -19.22
C MET A 184 -19.89 -15.35 -18.30
N ALA A 185 -20.16 -15.65 -17.05
CA ALA A 185 -20.34 -14.65 -16.01
C ALA A 185 -19.57 -15.07 -14.76
N SER A 186 -18.94 -14.12 -14.10
CA SER A 186 -18.22 -14.35 -12.85
C SER A 186 -18.43 -13.20 -11.87
N VAL A 187 -18.36 -13.53 -10.56
CA VAL A 187 -18.31 -12.57 -9.46
C VAL A 187 -17.23 -13.04 -8.50
N GLY A 188 -16.31 -12.14 -8.16
CA GLY A 188 -15.26 -12.38 -7.18
C GLY A 188 -15.35 -11.37 -6.04
N TYR A 189 -15.13 -11.86 -4.83
CA TYR A 189 -14.95 -11.05 -3.62
C TYR A 189 -13.62 -11.38 -2.96
N MET A 190 -12.92 -10.38 -2.48
CA MET A 190 -11.70 -10.54 -1.71
C MET A 190 -11.73 -9.60 -0.53
N ASP A 191 -11.34 -10.12 0.62
CA ASP A 191 -11.11 -9.39 1.85
C ASP A 191 -9.72 -9.75 2.36
N GLN A 192 -8.88 -8.74 2.53
CA GLN A 192 -7.49 -8.91 2.95
C GLN A 192 -7.17 -7.89 4.03
N ASP A 193 -6.96 -8.36 5.24
CA ASP A 193 -6.37 -7.55 6.30
C ASP A 193 -4.87 -7.42 6.07
N GLY A 194 -4.30 -6.28 6.45
CA GLY A 194 -2.86 -6.09 6.47
C GLY A 194 -2.26 -6.51 7.80
N ILE A 195 -0.99 -6.90 7.79
CA ILE A 195 -0.24 -7.29 9.01
C ILE A 195 0.01 -6.12 9.97
N ILE A 196 -0.33 -4.90 9.58
CA ILE A 196 -0.37 -3.70 10.43
C ILE A 196 -1.83 -3.23 10.48
N ALA A 197 -2.49 -3.44 11.62
CA ALA A 197 -3.86 -2.97 11.80
C ALA A 197 -3.90 -1.41 11.85
N PRO A 198 -4.97 -0.77 11.34
CA PRO A 198 -6.20 -1.32 10.77
C PRO A 198 -6.19 -1.45 9.23
N SER A 199 -5.03 -1.63 8.59
CA SER A 199 -5.00 -1.71 7.12
C SER A 199 -5.84 -2.88 6.61
N ASN A 200 -6.62 -2.61 5.55
CA ASN A 200 -7.50 -3.59 4.93
C ASN A 200 -7.72 -3.26 3.45
N HIS A 201 -7.86 -4.29 2.63
CA HIS A 201 -8.22 -4.21 1.22
C HIS A 201 -9.43 -5.08 0.93
N ASN A 202 -10.56 -4.44 0.68
CA ASN A 202 -11.80 -5.08 0.25
C ASN A 202 -12.07 -4.81 -1.22
N ARG A 203 -12.41 -5.85 -1.99
CA ARG A 203 -12.81 -5.66 -3.39
C ARG A 203 -13.91 -6.62 -3.81
N ILE A 204 -14.75 -6.12 -4.72
CA ILE A 204 -15.64 -6.91 -5.52
C ILE A 204 -15.32 -6.71 -7.00
N ASN A 205 -15.34 -7.77 -7.76
CA ASN A 205 -15.19 -7.73 -9.21
C ASN A 205 -16.25 -8.60 -9.86
N ALA A 206 -16.71 -8.21 -11.03
CA ALA A 206 -17.61 -9.01 -11.85
C ALA A 206 -17.25 -8.91 -13.32
N ARG A 207 -17.51 -9.97 -14.06
CA ARG A 207 -17.34 -10.02 -15.51
C ARG A 207 -18.52 -10.73 -16.16
N ILE A 208 -18.90 -10.24 -17.33
CA ILE A 208 -19.89 -10.88 -18.21
C ILE A 208 -19.32 -10.83 -19.62
N ASN A 209 -19.19 -11.98 -20.25
CA ASN A 209 -18.91 -12.13 -21.68
C ASN A 209 -20.11 -12.84 -22.34
N LEU A 210 -20.66 -12.22 -23.39
CA LEU A 210 -21.78 -12.74 -24.14
C LEU A 210 -21.47 -12.62 -25.63
N ASP A 211 -21.54 -13.75 -26.34
CA ASP A 211 -21.47 -13.79 -27.80
C ASP A 211 -22.81 -14.34 -28.32
N ALA A 212 -23.49 -13.57 -29.17
CA ALA A 212 -24.80 -13.93 -29.71
C ALA A 212 -24.79 -13.86 -31.24
N GLN A 213 -25.23 -14.94 -31.88
CA GLN A 213 -25.53 -14.95 -33.30
C GLN A 213 -26.95 -14.45 -33.52
N ILE A 214 -27.10 -13.15 -33.76
CA ILE A 214 -28.42 -12.47 -33.89
C ILE A 214 -29.16 -12.95 -35.14
N THR A 215 -28.42 -13.07 -36.24
CA THR A 215 -28.90 -13.65 -37.50
C THR A 215 -27.83 -14.56 -38.09
N LYS A 216 -28.11 -15.24 -39.20
CA LYS A 216 -27.09 -16.04 -39.92
C LYS A 216 -25.86 -15.21 -40.34
N ARG A 217 -26.00 -13.87 -40.43
CA ARG A 217 -24.95 -12.93 -40.93
C ARG A 217 -24.51 -11.90 -39.89
N LEU A 218 -25.21 -11.78 -38.75
CA LEU A 218 -24.89 -10.78 -37.71
C LEU A 218 -24.55 -11.46 -36.41
N THR A 219 -23.35 -11.21 -35.95
CA THR A 219 -22.88 -11.62 -34.60
C THR A 219 -22.63 -10.37 -33.76
N ALA A 220 -23.07 -10.41 -32.50
CA ALA A 220 -22.79 -9.39 -31.51
C ALA A 220 -22.04 -10.02 -30.33
N SER A 221 -20.98 -9.36 -29.88
CA SER A 221 -20.22 -9.74 -28.69
C SER A 221 -20.22 -8.59 -27.69
N ILE A 222 -20.54 -8.87 -26.44
CA ILE A 222 -20.51 -7.91 -25.33
C ILE A 222 -19.55 -8.47 -24.28
N SER A 223 -18.66 -7.61 -23.80
CA SER A 223 -17.82 -7.87 -22.64
C SER A 223 -17.95 -6.71 -21.67
N TYR A 224 -18.42 -7.01 -20.47
CA TYR A 224 -18.49 -6.03 -19.39
C TYR A 224 -17.69 -6.54 -18.21
N SER A 225 -16.90 -5.64 -17.60
CA SER A 225 -16.25 -5.93 -16.33
C SER A 225 -16.34 -4.74 -15.39
N MET A 226 -16.51 -5.04 -14.11
CA MET A 226 -16.42 -4.06 -13.04
C MET A 226 -15.39 -4.49 -12.00
N TYR A 227 -14.80 -3.50 -11.36
CA TYR A 227 -13.88 -3.63 -10.25
C TYR A 227 -14.13 -2.48 -9.29
N ASP A 228 -14.57 -2.79 -8.09
CA ASP A 228 -14.75 -1.84 -7.01
C ASP A 228 -13.90 -2.27 -5.83
N ALA A 229 -13.03 -1.38 -5.35
CA ALA A 229 -12.15 -1.61 -4.22
C ALA A 229 -12.25 -0.48 -3.19
N LYS A 230 -12.11 -0.87 -1.94
CA LYS A 230 -11.98 0.03 -0.80
C LYS A 230 -10.76 -0.39 0.00
N ASN A 231 -9.87 0.57 0.26
CA ASN A 231 -8.68 0.38 1.08
C ASN A 231 -8.76 1.25 2.32
N THR A 232 -8.49 0.68 3.47
CA THR A 232 -8.01 1.42 4.64
C THR A 232 -6.50 1.29 4.64
N VAL A 233 -5.80 2.41 4.59
CA VAL A 233 -4.35 2.44 4.37
C VAL A 233 -3.66 2.86 5.66
N VAL A 234 -2.64 2.11 6.07
CA VAL A 234 -1.69 2.54 7.09
C VAL A 234 -0.47 3.10 6.39
N GLN A 235 -0.04 4.29 6.79
CA GLN A 235 1.14 4.95 6.21
C GLN A 235 2.42 4.22 6.65
N ALA A 236 2.82 3.20 5.90
CA ALA A 236 3.98 2.36 6.22
C ALA A 236 5.28 3.17 6.16
N GLU A 237 5.44 3.99 5.12
CA GLU A 237 6.59 4.85 4.91
C GLU A 237 6.21 6.32 5.11
N GLY A 238 7.05 7.07 5.82
CA GLY A 238 6.82 8.50 6.04
C GLY A 238 7.32 9.35 4.90
N ARG A 239 6.63 10.44 4.61
CA ARG A 239 7.15 11.52 3.75
C ARG A 239 8.28 12.30 4.44
N MET A 240 8.28 12.26 5.78
CA MET A 240 9.30 12.81 6.67
C MET A 240 9.68 11.76 7.72
N ILE A 241 10.79 11.99 8.42
CA ILE A 241 11.41 11.05 9.38
C ILE A 241 10.46 10.56 10.49
N ASN A 242 9.22 11.07 10.62
CA ASN A 242 8.41 10.85 11.82
C ASN A 242 6.95 10.43 11.57
N ASP A 243 6.56 10.18 10.35
CA ASP A 243 5.15 9.89 10.03
C ASP A 243 4.92 8.54 9.34
N GLY A 244 5.95 7.72 9.22
CA GLY A 244 5.85 6.33 8.75
C GLY A 244 5.81 5.35 9.91
N VAL A 245 4.84 4.46 9.91
CA VAL A 245 4.60 3.51 10.99
C VAL A 245 5.77 2.55 11.19
N ILE A 246 6.30 1.97 10.11
CA ILE A 246 7.42 1.01 10.18
C ILE A 246 8.68 1.73 10.67
N GLN A 247 9.00 2.89 10.10
CA GLN A 247 10.14 3.67 10.53
C GLN A 247 10.02 4.08 12.01
N SER A 248 8.82 4.47 12.44
CA SER A 248 8.57 4.80 13.84
C SER A 248 8.80 3.60 14.75
N ALA A 249 8.31 2.42 14.40
CA ALA A 249 8.53 1.20 15.19
C ALA A 249 10.01 0.82 15.34
N LEU A 250 10.82 1.07 14.31
CA LEU A 250 12.27 0.80 14.35
C LEU A 250 13.07 1.85 15.12
N MET A 251 12.51 3.04 15.34
CA MET A 251 13.23 4.17 15.95
C MET A 251 12.66 4.61 17.30
N TYR A 252 11.48 4.14 17.68
CA TYR A 252 10.86 4.55 18.93
C TYR A 252 11.56 3.92 20.14
N LEU A 253 11.47 4.60 21.30
CA LEU A 253 12.19 4.19 22.50
C LEU A 253 11.62 2.89 23.10
N PRO A 254 12.44 1.85 23.27
CA PRO A 254 11.99 0.63 23.95
C PRO A 254 11.68 0.83 25.44
N ASN A 255 12.15 1.95 26.01
CA ASN A 255 11.93 2.31 27.43
C ASN A 255 10.56 2.96 27.67
N LEU A 256 9.70 3.08 26.67
CA LEU A 256 8.36 3.63 26.77
C LEU A 256 7.31 2.54 26.63
N PRO A 257 6.18 2.64 27.36
CA PRO A 257 5.05 1.74 27.17
C PRO A 257 4.34 2.05 25.85
N ALA A 258 3.58 1.09 25.33
CA ALA A 258 2.70 1.31 24.18
C ALA A 258 1.55 2.27 24.52
N TYR A 259 1.00 2.12 25.73
CA TYR A 259 -0.12 2.90 26.24
C TYR A 259 0.21 3.47 27.62
N GLU A 260 -0.42 4.57 27.96
CA GLU A 260 -0.42 5.14 29.29
C GLU A 260 -1.47 4.46 30.18
N GLU A 261 -1.45 4.75 31.48
CA GLU A 261 -2.39 4.17 32.46
C GLU A 261 -3.87 4.49 32.14
N ASN A 262 -4.13 5.63 31.48
CA ASN A 262 -5.47 6.03 31.05
C ASN A 262 -5.93 5.38 29.73
N GLY A 263 -5.08 4.57 29.07
CA GLY A 263 -5.34 3.92 27.82
C GLY A 263 -4.97 4.72 26.56
N ASP A 264 -4.50 5.94 26.71
CA ASP A 264 -3.99 6.73 25.58
C ASP A 264 -2.65 6.19 25.07
N TYR A 265 -2.31 6.47 23.83
CA TYR A 265 -1.00 6.11 23.29
C TYR A 265 0.10 6.92 23.98
N ALA A 266 1.11 6.23 24.49
CA ALA A 266 2.25 6.90 25.11
C ALA A 266 3.04 7.69 24.04
N ARG A 267 3.17 9.00 24.23
CA ARG A 267 3.74 9.91 23.24
C ARG A 267 5.10 10.43 23.67
N SER A 268 6.04 10.49 22.73
CA SER A 268 7.37 11.04 22.97
C SER A 268 7.37 12.52 23.37
N ALA A 269 6.37 13.27 22.93
CA ALA A 269 6.18 14.68 23.31
C ALA A 269 5.96 14.87 24.81
N MET A 270 5.35 13.89 25.51
CA MET A 270 5.12 13.94 26.95
C MET A 270 6.43 13.92 27.76
N ILE A 271 7.46 13.30 27.24
CA ILE A 271 8.75 13.19 27.90
C ILE A 271 9.62 14.42 27.63
N ARG A 272 9.15 15.37 26.79
CA ARG A 272 9.88 16.58 26.38
C ARG A 272 11.33 16.32 25.97
N MET A 273 11.61 15.10 25.53
CA MET A 273 12.96 14.69 25.19
C MET A 273 13.51 15.44 24.00
N LYS A 274 12.63 15.95 23.14
CA LYS A 274 12.99 16.53 21.87
C LYS A 274 13.63 17.91 22.01
N THR A 275 13.03 18.81 22.79
CA THR A 275 13.51 20.19 22.95
C THR A 275 14.63 20.31 23.95
N ASP A 276 14.51 19.65 25.09
CA ASP A 276 15.41 19.85 26.20
C ASP A 276 16.63 18.91 26.16
N TRP A 277 16.51 17.76 25.49
CA TRP A 277 17.51 16.69 25.52
C TRP A 277 18.06 16.35 24.12
N GLY A 278 17.65 17.06 23.06
CA GLY A 278 18.13 16.86 21.68
C GLY A 278 17.81 15.48 21.10
N MET A 279 16.83 14.81 21.67
CA MET A 279 16.38 13.50 21.20
C MET A 279 15.21 13.68 20.25
N ASN A 280 15.39 13.28 19.00
CA ASN A 280 14.40 13.44 17.97
C ASN A 280 13.78 12.09 17.65
N PHE A 281 12.75 11.72 18.42
CA PHE A 281 12.02 10.48 18.20
C PHE A 281 10.80 10.71 17.29
N PRO A 282 10.40 9.69 16.52
CA PRO A 282 9.13 9.69 15.81
C PRO A 282 7.96 9.68 16.79
N GLU A 283 6.75 9.75 16.27
CA GLU A 283 5.52 9.54 17.06
C GLU A 283 5.35 8.04 17.38
N ASN A 284 4.55 7.72 18.39
CA ASN A 284 4.19 6.35 18.72
C ASN A 284 3.62 5.62 17.48
N PRO A 285 4.22 4.49 17.03
CA PRO A 285 3.81 3.82 15.81
C PRO A 285 2.35 3.35 15.84
N LEU A 286 1.83 2.95 16.99
CA LEU A 286 0.43 2.56 17.14
C LEU A 286 -0.51 3.75 17.00
N ALA A 287 -0.10 4.92 17.53
CA ALA A 287 -0.86 6.15 17.36
C ALA A 287 -0.93 6.54 15.88
N ILE A 288 0.19 6.49 15.16
CA ILE A 288 0.21 6.76 13.72
C ILE A 288 -0.70 5.78 12.97
N ALA A 289 -0.61 4.48 13.28
CA ALA A 289 -1.40 3.45 12.60
C ALA A 289 -2.91 3.63 12.80
N ASN A 290 -3.34 4.03 13.98
CA ASN A 290 -4.76 4.02 14.36
C ASN A 290 -5.44 5.40 14.32
N GLU A 291 -4.70 6.49 14.43
CA GLU A 291 -5.28 7.85 14.45
C GLU A 291 -5.21 8.56 13.09
N LEU A 292 -4.32 8.14 12.19
CA LEU A 292 -4.37 8.60 10.80
C LEU A 292 -5.52 7.89 10.08
N ASP A 293 -6.43 8.66 9.49
CA ASP A 293 -7.52 8.10 8.68
C ASP A 293 -7.20 8.27 7.20
N ILE A 294 -6.76 7.18 6.58
CA ILE A 294 -6.41 7.15 5.15
C ILE A 294 -7.27 6.12 4.46
N ASN A 295 -8.14 6.60 3.58
CA ASN A 295 -9.06 5.75 2.85
C ASN A 295 -8.98 5.99 1.35
N GLU A 296 -8.99 4.90 0.60
CA GLU A 296 -9.06 4.92 -0.86
C GLU A 296 -10.29 4.17 -1.35
N LYS A 297 -10.95 4.71 -2.35
CA LYS A 297 -12.01 4.02 -3.08
C LYS A 297 -11.72 4.09 -4.56
N MET A 298 -11.77 2.95 -5.23
CA MET A 298 -11.56 2.84 -6.66
C MET A 298 -12.73 2.09 -7.28
N SER A 299 -13.30 2.67 -8.33
CA SER A 299 -14.35 2.03 -9.13
C SER A 299 -13.94 2.08 -10.60
N ARG A 300 -13.98 0.94 -11.26
CA ARG A 300 -13.61 0.83 -12.66
C ARG A 300 -14.59 -0.08 -13.40
N HIS A 301 -15.16 0.44 -14.49
CA HIS A 301 -16.07 -0.30 -15.35
C HIS A 301 -15.56 -0.26 -16.78
N ASN A 302 -15.60 -1.40 -17.46
CA ASN A 302 -15.22 -1.52 -18.86
C ASN A 302 -16.38 -2.20 -19.60
N LEU A 303 -16.84 -1.57 -20.66
CA LEU A 303 -17.84 -2.11 -21.56
C LEU A 303 -17.25 -2.16 -22.98
N ASN A 304 -17.26 -3.33 -23.58
CA ASN A 304 -16.82 -3.54 -24.94
C ASN A 304 -17.97 -4.18 -25.73
N LEU A 305 -18.25 -3.60 -26.90
CA LEU A 305 -19.23 -4.09 -27.84
C LEU A 305 -18.53 -4.33 -29.18
N ASN A 306 -18.73 -5.51 -29.76
CA ASN A 306 -18.24 -5.84 -31.09
C ASN A 306 -19.41 -6.40 -31.93
N LEU A 307 -19.64 -5.78 -33.08
CA LEU A 307 -20.65 -6.20 -34.07
C LEU A 307 -19.93 -6.65 -35.32
N VAL A 308 -20.23 -7.83 -35.82
CA VAL A 308 -19.68 -8.37 -37.07
C VAL A 308 -20.81 -8.74 -38.00
N TYR A 309 -20.84 -8.09 -39.19
CA TYR A 309 -21.82 -8.38 -40.23
C TYR A 309 -21.12 -8.99 -41.44
N GLU A 310 -21.55 -10.15 -41.85
CA GLU A 310 -21.03 -10.87 -43.00
C GLU A 310 -21.91 -10.57 -44.25
N PHE A 311 -21.38 -9.69 -45.09
CA PHE A 311 -22.08 -9.34 -46.36
C PHE A 311 -22.02 -10.47 -47.34
N LEU A 312 -20.84 -11.08 -47.53
CA LEU A 312 -20.52 -12.21 -48.37
C LEU A 312 -19.63 -13.17 -47.58
N PRO A 313 -19.51 -14.45 -48.02
CA PRO A 313 -18.64 -15.41 -47.29
C PRO A 313 -17.23 -14.91 -46.95
N ASP A 314 -16.67 -14.04 -47.84
CA ASP A 314 -15.31 -13.52 -47.72
C ASP A 314 -15.27 -12.02 -47.37
N LEU A 315 -16.42 -11.37 -47.12
CA LEU A 315 -16.48 -9.92 -46.85
C LEU A 315 -17.25 -9.69 -45.53
N LYS A 316 -16.52 -9.27 -44.48
CA LYS A 316 -17.07 -8.95 -43.18
C LYS A 316 -16.82 -7.49 -42.82
N LEU A 317 -17.83 -6.85 -42.28
CA LEU A 317 -17.72 -5.54 -41.64
C LEU A 317 -17.76 -5.75 -40.13
N SER A 318 -16.79 -5.18 -39.41
CA SER A 318 -16.78 -5.18 -37.96
C SER A 318 -16.80 -3.76 -37.40
N ALA A 319 -17.66 -3.52 -36.40
CA ALA A 319 -17.70 -2.27 -35.66
C ALA A 319 -17.43 -2.57 -34.17
N ARG A 320 -16.50 -1.85 -33.58
CA ARG A 320 -16.11 -2.02 -32.18
C ARG A 320 -16.28 -0.73 -31.41
N LEU A 321 -16.89 -0.81 -30.23
CA LEU A 321 -17.02 0.27 -29.27
C LEU A 321 -16.49 -0.20 -27.92
N GLY A 322 -15.50 0.50 -27.37
CA GLY A 322 -15.01 0.31 -26.00
C GLY A 322 -15.31 1.56 -25.20
N GLN A 323 -15.79 1.37 -23.99
CA GLN A 323 -15.98 2.48 -23.05
C GLN A 323 -15.48 2.06 -21.67
N GLN A 324 -14.68 2.93 -21.05
CA GLN A 324 -14.13 2.75 -19.73
C GLN A 324 -14.57 3.92 -18.85
N TRP A 325 -14.94 3.61 -17.61
CA TRP A 325 -15.19 4.59 -16.55
C TRP A 325 -14.23 4.28 -15.42
N TYR A 326 -13.60 5.30 -14.89
CA TYR A 326 -12.71 5.20 -13.76
C TYR A 326 -13.05 6.31 -12.78
N ASN A 327 -13.25 5.93 -11.51
CA ASN A 327 -13.42 6.87 -10.41
C ASN A 327 -12.47 6.47 -9.29
N TYR A 328 -11.73 7.43 -8.80
CA TYR A 328 -10.82 7.28 -7.68
C TYR A 328 -11.12 8.37 -6.66
N ARG A 329 -11.12 8.01 -5.40
CA ARG A 329 -11.24 8.92 -4.27
C ARG A 329 -10.21 8.51 -3.23
N TYR A 330 -9.35 9.44 -2.87
CA TYR A 330 -8.41 9.35 -1.77
C TYR A 330 -8.85 10.34 -0.70
N PHE A 331 -8.86 9.91 0.56
CA PHE A 331 -9.13 10.73 1.73
C PHE A 331 -7.98 10.52 2.72
N TYR A 332 -7.47 11.62 3.25
CA TYR A 332 -6.44 11.65 4.27
C TYR A 332 -6.87 12.60 5.37
N TYR A 333 -6.82 12.16 6.62
CA TYR A 333 -7.02 12.99 7.79
C TYR A 333 -5.96 12.69 8.82
N ARG A 334 -5.33 13.74 9.34
CA ARG A 334 -4.38 13.71 10.44
C ARG A 334 -4.94 14.55 11.59
N PRO A 335 -5.22 13.97 12.77
CA PRO A 335 -5.62 14.71 13.94
C PRO A 335 -4.47 15.54 14.52
N MET A 336 -4.79 16.49 15.40
CA MET A 336 -3.79 17.29 16.14
C MET A 336 -2.91 16.44 17.05
N SER A 337 -3.40 15.30 17.49
CA SER A 337 -2.67 14.33 18.31
C SER A 337 -1.46 13.75 17.60
N ILE A 338 -1.50 13.62 16.27
CA ILE A 338 -0.39 13.14 15.44
C ILE A 338 0.31 14.33 14.82
N GLY A 339 1.48 14.64 15.30
CA GLY A 339 2.28 15.71 14.74
C GLY A 339 3.19 16.35 15.75
N ARG A 340 4.24 16.99 15.24
CA ARG A 340 5.17 17.73 16.05
C ARG A 340 4.51 19.03 16.53
N ASP A 341 4.69 19.33 17.82
CA ASP A 341 4.47 20.65 18.40
C ASP A 341 3.03 21.19 18.16
N ALA A 342 2.02 20.36 18.42
CA ALA A 342 0.62 20.73 18.28
C ALA A 342 0.26 21.26 16.86
N ALA A 343 0.82 20.62 15.84
CA ALA A 343 0.45 20.97 14.47
C ALA A 343 -1.07 20.84 14.28
N PRO A 344 -1.72 21.81 13.59
CA PRO A 344 -3.16 21.74 13.40
C PRO A 344 -3.59 20.47 12.69
N ALA A 345 -4.80 20.01 12.95
CA ALA A 345 -5.41 18.92 12.20
C ALA A 345 -5.40 19.25 10.71
N TYR A 346 -5.18 18.27 9.88
CA TYR A 346 -5.10 18.42 8.44
C TYR A 346 -5.96 17.37 7.75
N SER A 347 -6.69 17.78 6.73
CA SER A 347 -7.45 16.86 5.88
C SER A 347 -7.25 17.19 4.41
N GLU A 348 -7.17 16.15 3.59
CA GLU A 348 -7.07 16.26 2.14
C GLU A 348 -8.00 15.25 1.48
N GLU A 349 -8.68 15.67 0.43
CA GLU A 349 -9.48 14.79 -0.39
C GLU A 349 -9.10 14.98 -1.86
N LEU A 350 -8.67 13.90 -2.51
CA LEU A 350 -8.41 13.87 -3.94
C LEU A 350 -9.48 13.02 -4.63
N ARG A 351 -10.08 13.58 -5.66
CA ARG A 351 -11.02 12.86 -6.54
C ARG A 351 -10.54 12.94 -7.97
N SER A 352 -10.54 11.79 -8.64
CA SER A 352 -10.25 11.70 -10.06
C SER A 352 -11.31 10.86 -10.76
N SER A 353 -11.79 11.34 -11.90
CA SER A 353 -12.68 10.57 -12.76
C SER A 353 -12.22 10.67 -14.20
N ASN A 354 -12.29 9.58 -14.94
CA ASN A 354 -11.94 9.51 -16.35
C ASN A 354 -12.94 8.65 -17.10
N ILE A 355 -13.27 9.09 -18.32
CA ILE A 355 -14.09 8.34 -19.26
C ILE A 355 -13.30 8.23 -20.57
N ALA A 356 -12.91 7.01 -20.93
CA ALA A 356 -12.24 6.75 -22.20
C ALA A 356 -13.15 5.98 -23.15
N ARG A 357 -13.16 6.37 -24.43
CA ARG A 357 -13.93 5.71 -25.49
C ARG A 357 -13.00 5.31 -26.62
N THR A 358 -13.21 4.12 -27.14
CA THR A 358 -12.48 3.60 -28.30
C THR A 358 -13.50 3.09 -29.32
N THR A 359 -13.37 3.54 -30.57
CA THR A 359 -14.18 3.06 -31.70
C THR A 359 -13.25 2.62 -32.81
N SER A 360 -13.59 1.52 -33.49
CA SER A 360 -12.93 1.07 -34.71
C SER A 360 -13.92 0.34 -35.60
N THR A 361 -13.73 0.47 -36.88
CA THR A 361 -14.53 -0.20 -37.91
C THR A 361 -13.63 -1.08 -38.75
#